data_d913b334cfbd66b12ac65a38714e7204
#
_entry.id   d913b334cfbd66b12ac65a38714e7204
#
_cell.length_a   1.000
_cell.length_b   1.000
_cell.length_c   1.000
_cell.angle_alpha   90.00
_cell.angle_beta   90.00
_cell.angle_gamma   90.00
#
_symmetry.space_group_name_H-M   'P 1'
#
loop_
_entity.id
_entity.type
_entity.pdbx_description
1 polymer ?
#
loop_
_entity_poly.entity_id
_entity_poly.type
_entity_poly.pdbx_seq_one_letter_code
_entity_poly.pdbx_strand_id
1 'polypeptide(L)'
;AKYEGSTLVKAAEKPSVSGTLSNQNLGATYYVYAVASNEKGVCGAVASASVELPDEEAPYLVNVPDGNKYKATNGGRSVVLTFNETVVRGSGAITYDVTKGNLTSYANGTIESVVINNESVTITLPESVVFDENEAVSYVFLDFAEGAFADAGGNVSAALVGGVDEETQTVAAPYWEYTAAQESDFTGTFGFLFYQYDLQAQQPGSTPMGFDTEFSLKHANNPDTLVIDHFYFKDGYPNQLEAEVTDNGFRIADLQIMGVMQVETNVG
;
A
#
# COMPACT_ATOMS: atom_id res chain seq x y z
N ALA A 1 -3.64 30.21 -25.58
CA ALA A 1 -2.26 29.76 -25.48
C ALA A 1 -1.59 30.53 -24.36
N LYS A 2 -1.00 29.84 -23.41
CA LYS A 2 -0.23 30.43 -22.32
C LYS A 2 1.22 30.55 -22.78
N TYR A 3 1.72 31.75 -22.82
CA TYR A 3 3.12 32.02 -23.11
C TYR A 3 3.87 32.17 -21.81
N GLU A 4 4.13 31.07 -21.15
CA GLU A 4 4.96 31.04 -19.94
C GLU A 4 6.42 30.93 -20.36
N GLY A 5 7.25 31.81 -19.82
CA GLY A 5 8.70 31.79 -20.05
C GLY A 5 9.18 32.46 -21.35
N SER A 6 8.39 33.34 -21.96
CA SER A 6 8.85 34.07 -23.16
C SER A 6 10.03 34.99 -22.86
N THR A 7 11.13 34.79 -23.57
CA THR A 7 12.28 35.69 -23.50
C THR A 7 12.19 36.67 -24.69
N LEU A 8 12.14 37.96 -24.39
CA LEU A 8 12.22 38.98 -25.42
C LEU A 8 13.67 39.17 -25.88
N VAL A 9 13.96 38.77 -27.10
CA VAL A 9 15.29 38.96 -27.70
C VAL A 9 15.19 40.01 -28.77
N LYS A 10 16.02 41.07 -28.67
CA LYS A 10 16.13 42.05 -29.74
C LYS A 10 16.90 41.45 -30.91
N ALA A 11 16.24 41.39 -32.06
CA ALA A 11 16.87 40.94 -33.28
C ALA A 11 17.90 41.95 -33.76
N ALA A 12 19.12 41.50 -34.01
CA ALA A 12 20.11 42.18 -34.85
C ALA A 12 19.85 41.85 -36.32
N GLU A 13 20.71 42.22 -37.21
CA GLU A 13 20.57 42.09 -38.68
C GLU A 13 20.24 40.67 -39.20
N LYS A 14 20.40 39.63 -38.40
CA LYS A 14 19.92 38.27 -38.68
C LYS A 14 19.22 37.75 -37.40
N PRO A 15 17.91 37.69 -37.37
CA PRO A 15 17.18 37.25 -36.18
C PRO A 15 17.35 35.75 -36.00
N SER A 16 18.27 35.36 -35.13
CA SER A 16 18.32 34.03 -34.56
C SER A 16 18.19 34.14 -33.06
N VAL A 17 17.34 33.33 -32.48
CA VAL A 17 17.13 33.22 -31.03
C VAL A 17 17.47 31.79 -30.64
N SER A 18 18.38 31.66 -29.72
CA SER A 18 18.69 30.38 -29.11
C SER A 18 18.47 30.45 -27.59
N GLY A 19 17.99 29.39 -27.06
CA GLY A 19 17.80 29.23 -25.61
C GLY A 19 17.86 27.76 -25.25
N THR A 20 18.19 27.50 -24.00
CA THR A 20 18.18 26.15 -23.44
C THR A 20 17.04 26.06 -22.43
N LEU A 21 16.21 25.05 -22.58
CA LEU A 21 15.24 24.66 -21.55
C LEU A 21 15.89 23.59 -20.67
N SER A 22 15.83 23.77 -19.35
CA SER A 22 16.30 22.79 -18.38
C SER A 22 15.12 22.16 -17.64
N ASN A 23 15.34 20.99 -17.06
CA ASN A 23 14.34 20.27 -16.27
C ASN A 23 13.07 19.94 -17.07
N GLN A 24 13.23 19.42 -18.27
CA GLN A 24 12.12 18.99 -19.11
C GLN A 24 11.76 17.54 -18.77
N ASN A 25 10.47 17.21 -18.88
CA ASN A 25 10.01 15.82 -18.72
C ASN A 25 10.31 15.07 -20.02
N LEU A 26 10.94 13.92 -19.90
CA LEU A 26 11.12 12.98 -21.00
C LEU A 26 9.77 12.42 -21.45
N GLY A 27 9.67 11.96 -22.68
CA GLY A 27 8.41 11.50 -23.28
C GLY A 27 7.38 12.59 -23.60
N ALA A 28 7.65 13.85 -23.26
CA ALA A 28 6.73 14.96 -23.47
C ALA A 28 6.98 15.68 -24.79
N THR A 29 5.89 16.11 -25.45
CA THR A 29 5.96 16.98 -26.63
C THR A 29 5.96 18.45 -26.22
N TYR A 30 7.00 19.18 -26.59
CA TYR A 30 7.14 20.60 -26.33
C TYR A 30 6.86 21.41 -27.60
N TYR A 31 6.08 22.47 -27.43
CA TYR A 31 5.74 23.37 -28.53
C TYR A 31 6.49 24.68 -28.35
N VAL A 32 7.27 25.06 -29.36
CA VAL A 32 7.99 26.32 -29.42
C VAL A 32 7.20 27.28 -30.32
N TYR A 33 6.94 28.48 -29.83
CA TYR A 33 6.25 29.53 -30.57
C TYR A 33 7.17 30.73 -30.73
N ALA A 34 7.27 31.25 -31.94
CA ALA A 34 8.03 32.44 -32.24
C ALA A 34 7.13 33.51 -32.87
N VAL A 35 7.25 34.72 -32.38
CA VAL A 35 6.54 35.89 -32.92
C VAL A 35 7.55 37.00 -33.16
N ALA A 36 7.61 37.49 -34.38
CA ALA A 36 8.37 38.69 -34.70
C ALA A 36 7.53 39.95 -34.45
N SER A 37 8.09 40.96 -33.79
CA SER A 37 7.47 42.26 -33.64
C SER A 37 8.38 43.37 -34.17
N ASN A 38 7.80 44.42 -34.73
CA ASN A 38 8.53 45.62 -35.13
C ASN A 38 8.73 46.56 -33.92
N GLU A 39 9.47 47.63 -34.15
CA GLU A 39 9.75 48.65 -33.13
C GLU A 39 8.51 49.36 -32.57
N LYS A 40 7.40 49.30 -33.30
CA LYS A 40 6.10 49.85 -32.86
C LYS A 40 5.24 48.84 -32.11
N GLY A 41 5.77 47.63 -31.82
CA GLY A 41 5.06 46.57 -31.10
C GLY A 41 4.03 45.83 -31.97
N VAL A 42 4.03 46.04 -33.29
CA VAL A 42 3.11 45.29 -34.18
C VAL A 42 3.70 43.89 -34.39
N CYS A 43 2.95 42.88 -34.02
CA CYS A 43 3.35 41.46 -34.11
C CYS A 43 3.04 40.91 -35.50
N GLY A 44 3.93 40.07 -36.00
CA GLY A 44 3.71 39.25 -37.19
C GLY A 44 2.93 37.97 -36.86
N ALA A 45 2.87 37.09 -37.83
CA ALA A 45 2.28 35.77 -37.63
C ALA A 45 3.10 34.94 -36.62
N VAL A 46 2.41 34.11 -35.87
CA VAL A 46 3.04 33.14 -34.97
C VAL A 46 3.57 31.98 -35.81
N ALA A 47 4.87 31.71 -35.68
CA ALA A 47 5.46 30.45 -36.14
C ALA A 47 5.49 29.47 -34.98
N SER A 48 5.24 28.20 -35.23
CA SER A 48 5.32 27.16 -34.23
C SER A 48 6.05 25.94 -34.75
N ALA A 49 6.76 25.28 -33.85
CA ALA A 49 7.35 23.97 -34.07
C ALA A 49 7.13 23.13 -32.84
N SER A 50 7.13 21.81 -32.96
CA SER A 50 7.11 20.89 -31.83
C SER A 50 8.34 20.03 -31.86
N VAL A 51 8.78 19.64 -30.67
CA VAL A 51 9.83 18.67 -30.44
C VAL A 51 9.34 17.70 -29.35
N GLU A 52 9.45 16.44 -29.62
CA GLU A 52 9.26 15.37 -28.63
C GLU A 52 10.61 15.04 -28.04
N LEU A 53 10.69 15.01 -26.72
CA LEU A 53 11.88 14.54 -26.03
C LEU A 53 11.72 13.04 -25.81
N PRO A 54 12.56 12.20 -26.44
CA PRO A 54 12.44 10.76 -26.26
C PRO A 54 12.69 10.40 -24.79
N ASP A 55 11.88 9.50 -24.30
CA ASP A 55 12.13 8.80 -23.05
C ASP A 55 12.72 7.45 -23.42
N GLU A 56 13.96 7.20 -23.01
CA GLU A 56 14.68 5.95 -23.28
C GLU A 56 14.91 5.15 -21.99
N GLU A 57 14.44 5.68 -20.84
CA GLU A 57 14.59 4.99 -19.55
C GLU A 57 13.37 4.09 -19.32
N ALA A 58 13.65 2.83 -19.03
CA ALA A 58 12.59 1.87 -18.69
C ALA A 58 12.20 1.98 -17.22
N PRO A 59 10.92 1.75 -16.87
CA PRO A 59 10.50 1.77 -15.49
C PRO A 59 11.14 0.63 -14.68
N TYR A 60 11.62 0.97 -13.49
CA TYR A 60 12.20 0.02 -12.54
C TYR A 60 11.77 0.33 -11.10
N LEU A 61 11.84 -0.67 -10.23
CA LEU A 61 11.48 -0.51 -8.82
C LEU A 61 12.52 0.34 -8.10
N VAL A 62 12.02 1.35 -7.37
CA VAL A 62 12.79 2.13 -6.40
C VAL A 62 12.39 1.73 -4.98
N ASN A 63 13.12 2.19 -3.98
CA ASN A 63 12.84 1.89 -2.56
C ASN A 63 12.74 0.38 -2.27
N VAL A 64 13.61 -0.40 -2.90
CA VAL A 64 13.74 -1.82 -2.57
C VAL A 64 14.29 -1.90 -1.14
N PRO A 65 13.57 -2.51 -0.20
CA PRO A 65 14.00 -2.60 1.18
C PRO A 65 15.28 -3.42 1.34
N ASP A 66 16.03 -3.17 2.41
CA ASP A 66 17.15 -4.02 2.79
C ASP A 66 16.69 -5.48 2.92
N GLY A 67 17.41 -6.39 2.27
CA GLY A 67 17.05 -7.81 2.21
C GLY A 67 15.83 -8.12 1.34
N ASN A 68 15.40 -7.16 0.48
CA ASN A 68 14.33 -7.33 -0.51
C ASN A 68 12.92 -7.59 0.07
N LYS A 69 12.74 -7.42 1.36
CA LYS A 69 11.48 -7.68 2.06
C LYS A 69 10.61 -6.44 2.13
N TYR A 70 9.44 -6.49 1.56
CA TYR A 70 8.44 -5.44 1.61
C TYR A 70 7.52 -5.60 2.83
N LYS A 71 6.95 -4.49 3.28
CA LYS A 71 5.93 -4.50 4.33
C LYS A 71 4.58 -4.83 3.71
N ALA A 72 3.97 -5.90 4.19
CA ALA A 72 2.61 -6.26 3.79
C ALA A 72 1.56 -5.29 4.36
N THR A 73 0.48 -5.14 3.63
CA THR A 73 -0.73 -4.41 4.03
C THR A 73 -1.96 -5.31 3.84
N ASN A 74 -3.13 -4.83 4.23
CA ASN A 74 -4.39 -5.57 4.07
C ASN A 74 -4.29 -7.01 4.60
N GLY A 75 -3.87 -7.13 5.86
CA GLY A 75 -3.76 -8.43 6.52
C GLY A 75 -2.76 -9.39 5.87
N GLY A 76 -1.65 -8.91 5.40
CA GLY A 76 -0.62 -9.71 4.76
C GLY A 76 -0.89 -10.02 3.28
N ARG A 77 -2.01 -9.57 2.71
CA ARG A 77 -2.42 -9.93 1.34
C ARG A 77 -1.95 -8.97 0.26
N SER A 78 -1.53 -7.78 0.61
CA SER A 78 -1.18 -6.75 -0.35
C SER A 78 0.21 -6.20 -0.10
N VAL A 79 0.85 -5.76 -1.18
CA VAL A 79 2.12 -5.04 -1.15
C VAL A 79 2.03 -3.80 -2.03
N VAL A 80 2.72 -2.74 -1.62
CA VAL A 80 2.85 -1.52 -2.42
C VAL A 80 4.28 -1.42 -2.92
N LEU A 81 4.42 -1.36 -4.23
CA LEU A 81 5.69 -1.21 -4.94
C LEU A 81 5.77 0.21 -5.51
N THR A 82 6.95 0.79 -5.54
CA THR A 82 7.17 2.12 -6.10
C THR A 82 8.17 2.04 -7.25
N PHE A 83 7.81 2.65 -8.38
CA PHE A 83 8.66 2.76 -9.55
C PHE A 83 9.34 4.14 -9.61
N ASN A 84 10.38 4.27 -10.42
CA ASN A 84 11.10 5.51 -10.65
C ASN A 84 10.23 6.58 -11.36
N GLU A 85 9.15 6.14 -12.01
CA GLU A 85 8.29 6.97 -12.85
C GLU A 85 6.85 6.44 -12.87
N THR A 86 5.97 7.20 -13.50
CA THR A 86 4.57 6.79 -13.73
C THR A 86 4.50 5.59 -14.66
N VAL A 87 3.82 4.55 -14.22
CA VAL A 87 3.69 3.30 -14.98
C VAL A 87 2.24 3.00 -15.33
N VAL A 88 2.10 2.17 -16.36
CA VAL A 88 0.84 1.53 -16.75
C VAL A 88 1.03 0.01 -16.78
N ARG A 89 -0.07 -0.73 -16.70
CA ARG A 89 -0.03 -2.19 -16.84
C ARG A 89 0.36 -2.56 -18.27
N GLY A 90 1.47 -3.28 -18.40
CA GLY A 90 1.92 -3.86 -19.67
C GLY A 90 1.35 -5.27 -19.90
N SER A 91 1.89 -5.98 -20.88
CA SER A 91 1.41 -7.29 -21.29
C SER A 91 2.12 -8.45 -20.56
N GLY A 92 3.25 -8.20 -19.90
CA GLY A 92 4.00 -9.22 -19.16
C GLY A 92 3.20 -9.78 -18.00
N ALA A 93 3.32 -11.08 -17.74
CA ALA A 93 2.64 -11.73 -16.63
C ALA A 93 3.22 -11.27 -15.29
N ILE A 94 2.36 -11.24 -14.26
CA ILE A 94 2.76 -11.13 -12.86
C ILE A 94 2.29 -12.42 -12.19
N THR A 95 3.22 -13.16 -11.61
CA THR A 95 2.89 -14.39 -10.90
C THR A 95 3.28 -14.29 -9.43
N TYR A 96 2.65 -15.10 -8.60
CA TYR A 96 2.98 -15.22 -7.20
C TYR A 96 3.26 -16.66 -6.82
N ASP A 97 4.10 -16.83 -5.83
CA ASP A 97 4.36 -18.10 -5.16
C ASP A 97 4.33 -17.89 -3.65
N VAL A 98 3.48 -18.66 -2.96
CA VAL A 98 3.38 -18.64 -1.50
C VAL A 98 4.04 -19.89 -0.98
N THR A 99 5.05 -19.72 -0.14
CA THR A 99 5.84 -20.79 0.41
C THR A 99 5.71 -20.83 1.94
N LYS A 100 5.93 -22.02 2.48
CA LYS A 100 6.11 -22.21 3.93
C LYS A 100 7.43 -21.64 4.40
N GLY A 101 7.63 -21.60 5.71
CA GLY A 101 8.89 -21.16 6.32
C GLY A 101 10.12 -21.94 5.84
N ASN A 102 9.95 -23.16 5.37
CA ASN A 102 11.00 -23.98 4.75
C ASN A 102 11.13 -23.80 3.23
N LEU A 103 10.48 -22.78 2.67
CA LEU A 103 10.47 -22.42 1.25
C LEU A 103 9.77 -23.43 0.32
N THR A 104 9.02 -24.38 0.86
CA THR A 104 8.18 -25.26 0.03
C THR A 104 6.94 -24.52 -0.43
N SER A 105 6.76 -24.41 -1.75
CA SER A 105 5.56 -23.79 -2.35
C SER A 105 4.30 -24.60 -2.01
N TYR A 106 3.21 -23.91 -1.71
CA TYR A 106 1.91 -24.53 -1.51
C TYR A 106 0.75 -23.80 -2.19
N ALA A 107 0.96 -22.55 -2.61
CA ALA A 107 -0.01 -21.83 -3.43
C ALA A 107 0.73 -20.95 -4.44
N ASN A 108 0.32 -21.02 -5.70
CA ASN A 108 0.90 -20.19 -6.76
C ASN A 108 -0.16 -19.82 -7.79
N GLY A 109 0.12 -18.81 -8.59
CA GLY A 109 -0.81 -18.39 -9.63
C GLY A 109 -0.43 -17.05 -10.27
N THR A 110 -1.39 -16.49 -10.97
CA THR A 110 -1.23 -15.21 -11.69
C THR A 110 -2.03 -14.11 -11.02
N ILE A 111 -1.43 -12.92 -10.96
CA ILE A 111 -2.10 -11.69 -10.55
C ILE A 111 -2.76 -11.07 -11.78
N GLU A 112 -4.09 -11.13 -11.82
CA GLU A 112 -4.86 -10.63 -12.95
C GLU A 112 -5.07 -9.11 -12.89
N SER A 113 -5.09 -8.54 -11.71
CA SER A 113 -5.42 -7.14 -11.49
C SER A 113 -4.49 -6.50 -10.47
N VAL A 114 -4.04 -5.29 -10.80
CA VAL A 114 -3.24 -4.43 -9.93
C VAL A 114 -3.86 -3.04 -9.87
N VAL A 115 -3.66 -2.33 -8.78
CA VAL A 115 -4.07 -0.92 -8.65
C VAL A 115 -2.83 -0.06 -8.88
N ILE A 116 -2.88 0.77 -9.92
CA ILE A 116 -1.79 1.67 -10.28
C ILE A 116 -2.22 3.11 -10.00
N ASN A 117 -1.36 3.84 -9.30
CA ASN A 117 -1.53 5.25 -9.03
C ASN A 117 -0.18 5.96 -9.25
N ASN A 118 0.01 6.45 -10.45
CA ASN A 118 1.28 7.01 -10.94
C ASN A 118 2.45 6.03 -10.79
N GLU A 119 3.42 6.35 -9.93
CA GLU A 119 4.60 5.51 -9.63
C GLU A 119 4.28 4.36 -8.67
N SER A 120 3.11 4.39 -8.03
CA SER A 120 2.75 3.42 -7.00
C SER A 120 1.88 2.31 -7.55
N VAL A 121 2.27 1.07 -7.30
CA VAL A 121 1.55 -0.13 -7.74
C VAL A 121 1.20 -0.98 -6.52
N THR A 122 -0.09 -1.17 -6.28
CA THR A 122 -0.57 -2.08 -5.25
C THR A 122 -0.94 -3.41 -5.87
N ILE A 123 -0.30 -4.46 -5.39
CA ILE A 123 -0.58 -5.84 -5.77
C ILE A 123 -1.29 -6.53 -4.61
N THR A 124 -2.38 -7.23 -4.91
CA THR A 124 -3.15 -7.96 -3.92
C THR A 124 -3.29 -9.42 -4.36
N LEU A 125 -3.00 -10.33 -3.46
CA LEU A 125 -3.22 -11.75 -3.68
C LEU A 125 -4.71 -12.05 -3.90
N PRO A 126 -5.04 -12.99 -4.78
CA PRO A 126 -6.41 -13.46 -4.94
C PRO A 126 -7.00 -13.95 -3.61
N GLU A 127 -8.30 -13.75 -3.42
CA GLU A 127 -9.01 -14.21 -2.21
C GLU A 127 -8.96 -15.74 -2.04
N SER A 128 -8.77 -16.46 -3.13
CA SER A 128 -8.62 -17.91 -3.11
C SER A 128 -7.32 -18.41 -2.48
N VAL A 129 -6.32 -17.53 -2.29
CA VAL A 129 -5.10 -17.87 -1.56
C VAL A 129 -5.43 -17.91 -0.07
N VAL A 130 -5.27 -19.07 0.53
CA VAL A 130 -5.43 -19.28 1.97
C VAL A 130 -4.04 -19.57 2.53
N PHE A 131 -3.63 -18.78 3.52
CA PHE A 131 -2.38 -19.04 4.22
C PHE A 131 -2.53 -20.28 5.12
N ASP A 132 -1.47 -21.07 5.22
CA ASP A 132 -1.46 -22.27 6.06
C ASP A 132 -1.34 -21.86 7.54
N GLU A 133 -2.41 -22.05 8.30
CA GLU A 133 -2.50 -21.70 9.72
C GLU A 133 -1.51 -22.49 10.61
N ASN A 134 -0.99 -23.61 10.10
CA ASN A 134 0.01 -24.42 10.82
C ASN A 134 1.44 -23.91 10.61
N GLU A 135 1.63 -22.94 9.71
CA GLU A 135 2.93 -22.34 9.44
C GLU A 135 3.04 -21.01 10.20
N ALA A 136 4.04 -20.88 11.04
CA ALA A 136 4.30 -19.64 11.77
C ALA A 136 4.59 -18.46 10.83
N VAL A 137 5.23 -18.74 9.71
CA VAL A 137 5.58 -17.74 8.68
C VAL A 137 5.38 -18.32 7.30
N SER A 138 4.77 -17.56 6.42
CA SER A 138 4.72 -17.84 4.99
C SER A 138 5.43 -16.71 4.23
N TYR A 139 6.16 -17.08 3.19
CA TYR A 139 6.78 -16.10 2.29
C TYR A 139 5.96 -15.99 1.02
N VAL A 140 5.75 -14.77 0.56
CA VAL A 140 5.09 -14.49 -0.71
C VAL A 140 6.09 -13.86 -1.66
N PHE A 141 6.37 -14.53 -2.76
CA PHE A 141 7.26 -14.06 -3.81
C PHE A 141 6.44 -13.60 -5.01
N LEU A 142 6.93 -12.57 -5.70
CA LEU A 142 6.36 -12.10 -6.95
C LEU A 142 7.38 -12.18 -8.06
N ASP A 143 6.94 -12.70 -9.22
CA ASP A 143 7.68 -12.66 -10.46
C ASP A 143 6.99 -11.70 -11.44
N PHE A 144 7.79 -10.89 -12.09
CA PHE A 144 7.35 -10.02 -13.16
C PHE A 144 8.03 -10.47 -14.45
N ALA A 145 7.26 -10.86 -15.45
CA ALA A 145 7.81 -11.04 -16.78
C ALA A 145 8.20 -9.68 -17.38
N GLU A 146 9.12 -9.67 -18.33
CA GLU A 146 9.44 -8.48 -19.10
C GLU A 146 8.16 -7.83 -19.65
N GLY A 147 8.08 -6.52 -19.52
CA GLY A 147 6.91 -5.77 -19.93
C GLY A 147 5.68 -5.96 -19.03
N ALA A 148 5.84 -6.38 -17.79
CA ALA A 148 4.75 -6.37 -16.81
C ALA A 148 4.22 -4.96 -16.58
N PHE A 149 5.09 -3.97 -16.66
CA PHE A 149 4.79 -2.54 -16.62
C PHE A 149 5.45 -1.83 -17.78
N ALA A 150 4.90 -0.68 -18.15
CA ALA A 150 5.47 0.21 -19.16
C ALA A 150 5.24 1.66 -18.74
N ASP A 151 6.06 2.56 -19.26
CA ASP A 151 5.85 4.00 -19.15
C ASP A 151 4.94 4.54 -20.26
N ALA A 152 4.76 5.85 -20.30
CA ALA A 152 4.02 6.53 -21.35
C ALA A 152 4.80 6.63 -22.68
N GLY A 153 6.13 6.52 -22.64
CA GLY A 153 7.03 6.50 -23.79
C GLY A 153 7.02 5.17 -24.54
N GLY A 154 6.53 4.12 -23.91
CA GLY A 154 6.48 2.76 -24.44
C GLY A 154 7.68 1.89 -24.05
N ASN A 155 8.54 2.39 -23.16
CA ASN A 155 9.60 1.57 -22.59
C ASN A 155 8.99 0.58 -21.60
N VAL A 156 9.52 -0.62 -21.58
CA VAL A 156 8.95 -1.72 -20.79
C VAL A 156 9.88 -2.14 -19.66
N SER A 157 9.31 -2.48 -18.52
CA SER A 157 10.07 -2.96 -17.37
C SER A 157 10.80 -4.26 -17.71
N ALA A 158 12.01 -4.40 -17.17
CA ALA A 158 12.74 -5.66 -17.23
C ALA A 158 12.01 -6.76 -16.44
N ALA A 159 12.32 -8.00 -16.76
CA ALA A 159 11.88 -9.14 -15.96
C ALA A 159 12.50 -9.08 -14.55
N LEU A 160 11.73 -9.45 -13.56
CA LEU A 160 12.17 -9.58 -12.18
C LEU A 160 11.63 -10.91 -11.62
N VAL A 161 12.51 -11.73 -11.14
CA VAL A 161 12.18 -13.07 -10.61
C VAL A 161 12.33 -13.01 -9.09
N GLY A 162 11.23 -13.26 -8.37
CA GLY A 162 11.23 -13.43 -6.92
C GLY A 162 11.65 -14.87 -6.55
N GLY A 163 12.04 -15.06 -5.31
CA GLY A 163 12.43 -16.36 -4.78
C GLY A 163 13.77 -16.33 -4.08
N VAL A 164 14.36 -17.50 -3.92
CA VAL A 164 15.66 -17.67 -3.27
C VAL A 164 16.66 -18.17 -4.29
N ASP A 165 17.77 -17.45 -4.41
CA ASP A 165 18.92 -17.94 -5.14
C ASP A 165 19.57 -19.09 -4.35
N GLU A 166 19.56 -20.29 -4.92
CA GLU A 166 20.05 -21.51 -4.26
C GLU A 166 21.56 -21.47 -4.00
N GLU A 167 22.34 -20.77 -4.83
CA GLU A 167 23.79 -20.69 -4.66
C GLU A 167 24.20 -19.67 -3.60
N THR A 168 23.55 -18.50 -3.61
CA THR A 168 23.91 -17.39 -2.71
C THR A 168 23.05 -17.37 -1.45
N GLN A 169 21.98 -18.15 -1.39
CA GLN A 169 20.95 -18.12 -0.33
C GLN A 169 20.38 -16.70 -0.11
N THR A 170 20.43 -15.88 -1.15
CA THR A 170 19.87 -14.54 -1.12
C THR A 170 18.44 -14.55 -1.62
N VAL A 171 17.60 -13.77 -0.99
CA VAL A 171 16.20 -13.62 -1.38
C VAL A 171 16.08 -12.51 -2.40
N ALA A 172 15.49 -12.81 -3.56
CA ALA A 172 15.24 -11.84 -4.61
C ALA A 172 13.95 -11.05 -4.31
N ALA A 173 13.95 -9.77 -4.66
CA ALA A 173 12.78 -8.90 -4.55
C ALA A 173 11.81 -9.12 -5.74
N PRO A 174 10.54 -8.80 -5.55
CA PRO A 174 9.90 -8.40 -4.29
C PRO A 174 9.32 -9.61 -3.55
N TYR A 175 9.37 -9.56 -2.25
CA TYR A 175 8.70 -10.53 -1.40
C TYR A 175 8.24 -9.89 -0.09
N TRP A 176 7.33 -10.54 0.62
CA TRP A 176 6.97 -10.21 1.99
C TRP A 176 6.70 -11.46 2.81
N GLU A 177 6.66 -11.29 4.11
CA GLU A 177 6.31 -12.36 5.03
C GLU A 177 4.89 -12.15 5.55
N TYR A 178 4.15 -13.23 5.58
CA TYR A 178 2.91 -13.33 6.33
C TYR A 178 3.18 -14.13 7.60
N THR A 179 2.80 -13.55 8.71
CA THR A 179 2.84 -14.22 10.02
C THR A 179 1.42 -14.32 10.52
N ALA A 180 0.92 -15.54 10.66
CA ALA A 180 -0.40 -15.74 11.22
C ALA A 180 -0.43 -15.24 12.67
N ALA A 181 -1.49 -14.53 13.02
CA ALA A 181 -1.72 -14.12 14.38
C ALA A 181 -1.90 -15.38 15.25
N GLN A 182 -1.07 -15.48 16.28
CA GLN A 182 -1.13 -16.58 17.24
C GLN A 182 -1.86 -16.12 18.49
N GLU A 183 -2.50 -17.05 19.15
CA GLU A 183 -3.13 -16.80 20.45
C GLU A 183 -2.17 -16.12 21.44
N SER A 184 -0.88 -16.54 21.42
CA SER A 184 0.18 -15.97 22.25
C SER A 184 0.47 -14.49 21.99
N ASP A 185 0.14 -13.96 20.81
CA ASP A 185 0.38 -12.56 20.45
C ASP A 185 -0.56 -11.61 21.22
N PHE A 186 -1.64 -12.15 21.74
CA PHE A 186 -2.67 -11.42 22.48
C PHE A 186 -2.63 -11.67 23.99
N THR A 187 -1.55 -12.27 24.50
CA THR A 187 -1.35 -12.48 25.95
C THR A 187 -0.74 -11.24 26.58
N GLY A 188 -1.29 -10.81 27.70
CA GLY A 188 -0.72 -9.75 28.54
C GLY A 188 -1.70 -8.64 28.83
N THR A 189 -1.18 -7.54 29.37
CA THR A 189 -1.96 -6.35 29.69
C THR A 189 -1.91 -5.39 28.50
N PHE A 190 -3.07 -4.99 28.01
CA PHE A 190 -3.21 -4.06 26.89
C PHE A 190 -3.96 -2.81 27.31
N GLY A 191 -3.50 -1.66 26.82
CA GLY A 191 -4.25 -0.41 26.92
C GLY A 191 -5.37 -0.37 25.88
N PHE A 192 -6.59 -0.16 26.32
CA PHE A 192 -7.74 0.01 25.45
C PHE A 192 -8.16 1.46 25.36
N LEU A 193 -8.38 1.96 24.17
CA LEU A 193 -8.89 3.31 23.93
C LEU A 193 -10.14 3.21 23.08
N PHE A 194 -11.25 3.73 23.54
CA PHE A 194 -12.51 3.74 22.81
C PHE A 194 -13.30 5.04 23.01
N TYR A 195 -14.22 5.29 22.12
CA TYR A 195 -15.16 6.39 22.22
C TYR A 195 -16.55 5.83 22.54
N GLN A 196 -17.12 6.32 23.62
CA GLN A 196 -18.50 5.97 23.94
C GLN A 196 -19.42 6.60 22.89
N TYR A 197 -20.30 5.78 22.30
CA TYR A 197 -21.30 6.29 21.36
C TYR A 197 -22.46 6.93 22.11
N ASP A 198 -22.73 8.19 21.82
CA ASP A 198 -23.89 8.90 22.34
C ASP A 198 -25.12 8.56 21.51
N LEU A 199 -26.01 7.77 22.09
CA LEU A 199 -27.25 7.34 21.43
C LEU A 199 -28.23 8.49 21.17
N GLN A 200 -28.18 9.56 21.97
CA GLN A 200 -29.05 10.73 21.78
C GLN A 200 -28.53 11.64 20.67
N ALA A 201 -27.24 11.87 20.66
CA ALA A 201 -26.57 12.67 19.64
C ALA A 201 -26.29 11.87 18.35
N GLN A 202 -26.45 10.55 18.37
CA GLN A 202 -26.15 9.63 17.27
C GLN A 202 -24.74 9.79 16.70
N GLN A 203 -23.77 10.03 17.56
CA GLN A 203 -22.36 10.23 17.19
C GLN A 203 -21.41 9.70 18.27
N PRO A 204 -20.15 9.39 17.93
CA PRO A 204 -19.13 9.09 18.92
C PRO A 204 -18.93 10.28 19.85
N GLY A 205 -18.75 10.03 21.14
CA GLY A 205 -18.36 11.05 22.12
C GLY A 205 -17.04 11.70 21.74
N SER A 206 -16.85 12.94 22.16
CA SER A 206 -15.63 13.70 21.83
C SER A 206 -14.43 13.35 22.72
N THR A 207 -14.67 12.65 23.83
CA THR A 207 -13.62 12.28 24.79
C THR A 207 -13.36 10.80 24.73
N PRO A 208 -12.13 10.39 24.39
CA PRO A 208 -11.77 8.97 24.46
C PRO A 208 -11.70 8.50 25.91
N MET A 209 -12.16 7.30 26.15
CA MET A 209 -12.02 6.61 27.42
C MET A 209 -10.94 5.53 27.23
N GLY A 210 -10.02 5.46 28.16
CA GLY A 210 -8.95 4.46 28.14
C GLY A 210 -8.93 3.66 29.43
N PHE A 211 -8.60 2.41 29.32
CA PHE A 211 -8.33 1.52 30.47
C PHE A 211 -7.37 0.42 30.06
N ASP A 212 -6.69 -0.14 31.04
CA ASP A 212 -5.88 -1.32 30.86
C ASP A 212 -6.76 -2.56 31.04
N THR A 213 -6.60 -3.52 30.15
CA THR A 213 -7.29 -4.81 30.23
C THR A 213 -6.29 -5.95 30.09
N GLU A 214 -6.58 -7.05 30.74
CA GLU A 214 -5.81 -8.27 30.57
C GLU A 214 -6.51 -9.17 29.55
N PHE A 215 -5.76 -9.56 28.53
CA PHE A 215 -6.16 -10.65 27.68
C PHE A 215 -5.66 -11.93 28.31
N SER A 216 -6.56 -12.73 28.83
CA SER A 216 -6.24 -14.09 29.22
C SER A 216 -6.67 -15.03 28.11
N LEU A 217 -5.76 -15.92 27.76
CA LEU A 217 -6.05 -16.98 26.84
C LEU A 217 -6.89 -18.02 27.55
N LYS A 218 -8.00 -18.33 26.97
CA LYS A 218 -8.64 -19.63 26.99
C LYS A 218 -10.08 -19.70 27.37
N HIS A 219 -10.79 -20.16 26.42
CA HIS A 219 -11.81 -21.16 26.67
C HIS A 219 -11.12 -22.55 26.73
N ALA A 220 -11.14 -23.24 27.85
CA ALA A 220 -10.57 -24.60 27.97
C ALA A 220 -11.18 -25.60 26.96
N ASN A 221 -12.30 -25.24 26.32
CA ASN A 221 -13.05 -26.04 25.38
C ASN A 221 -13.03 -25.48 23.94
N ASN A 222 -12.41 -24.32 23.71
CA ASN A 222 -12.28 -23.72 22.39
C ASN A 222 -10.95 -22.95 22.29
N PRO A 223 -9.90 -23.60 21.77
CA PRO A 223 -8.56 -23.03 21.73
C PRO A 223 -8.43 -21.78 20.86
N ASP A 224 -9.37 -21.56 19.94
CA ASP A 224 -9.36 -20.44 19.01
C ASP A 224 -10.08 -19.20 19.58
N THR A 225 -10.47 -19.24 20.83
CA THR A 225 -11.19 -18.15 21.50
C THR A 225 -10.33 -17.51 22.58
N LEU A 226 -10.14 -16.19 22.45
CA LEU A 226 -9.58 -15.35 23.49
C LEU A 226 -10.68 -14.96 24.49
N VAL A 227 -10.32 -14.94 25.75
CA VAL A 227 -11.14 -14.33 26.79
C VAL A 227 -10.52 -13.00 27.18
N ILE A 228 -11.25 -11.93 27.00
CA ILE A 228 -10.85 -10.58 27.42
C ILE A 228 -11.45 -10.36 28.80
N ASP A 229 -10.59 -10.46 29.81
CA ASP A 229 -10.98 -10.24 31.20
C ASP A 229 -10.99 -8.74 31.52
N HIS A 230 -11.87 -8.35 32.43
CA HIS A 230 -11.96 -6.98 32.95
C HIS A 230 -12.18 -5.90 31.88
N PHE A 231 -12.92 -6.23 30.82
CA PHE A 231 -13.26 -5.26 29.82
C PHE A 231 -14.22 -4.21 30.38
N TYR A 232 -13.71 -3.03 30.69
CA TYR A 232 -14.45 -1.81 31.03
C TYR A 232 -14.88 -1.58 32.48
N PHE A 233 -14.99 -2.54 33.38
CA PHE A 233 -15.54 -2.26 34.70
C PHE A 233 -14.64 -2.63 35.90
N LYS A 234 -14.90 -1.87 36.97
CA LYS A 234 -14.29 -1.94 38.27
C LYS A 234 -14.48 -3.30 38.94
N ASP A 235 -13.56 -3.64 39.82
CA ASP A 235 -13.55 -4.82 40.68
C ASP A 235 -14.94 -5.33 41.09
N GLY A 236 -15.20 -6.58 40.80
CA GLY A 236 -16.36 -7.33 41.32
C GLY A 236 -17.41 -7.75 40.29
N TYR A 237 -17.25 -7.39 39.05
CA TYR A 237 -18.15 -7.85 37.96
C TYR A 237 -17.42 -8.75 36.97
N PRO A 238 -17.97 -9.92 36.63
CA PRO A 238 -17.40 -10.78 35.59
C PRO A 238 -17.64 -10.16 34.21
N ASN A 239 -16.71 -9.30 33.79
CA ASN A 239 -16.78 -8.63 32.50
C ASN A 239 -15.83 -9.32 31.55
N GLN A 240 -16.25 -10.45 31.02
CA GLN A 240 -15.52 -11.20 30.03
C GLN A 240 -16.16 -11.01 28.67
N LEU A 241 -15.36 -10.71 27.68
CA LEU A 241 -15.73 -10.81 26.27
C LEU A 241 -14.99 -11.99 25.66
N GLU A 242 -15.68 -12.70 24.82
CA GLU A 242 -15.08 -13.72 23.97
C GLU A 242 -14.73 -13.11 22.61
N ALA A 243 -13.53 -13.37 22.14
CA ALA A 243 -13.05 -12.97 20.84
C ALA A 243 -12.48 -14.17 20.10
N GLU A 244 -12.77 -14.25 18.82
CA GLU A 244 -12.23 -15.26 17.93
C GLU A 244 -10.91 -14.76 17.34
N VAL A 245 -9.87 -15.58 17.41
CA VAL A 245 -8.60 -15.29 16.73
C VAL A 245 -8.80 -15.48 15.23
N THR A 246 -8.30 -14.53 14.46
CA THR A 246 -8.36 -14.53 13.00
C THR A 246 -6.97 -14.31 12.43
N ASP A 247 -6.74 -14.59 11.17
CA ASP A 247 -5.47 -14.38 10.47
C ASP A 247 -4.88 -12.96 10.63
N ASN A 248 -5.71 -11.99 10.96
CA ASN A 248 -5.35 -10.56 10.99
C ASN A 248 -5.51 -9.93 12.37
N GLY A 249 -5.73 -10.72 13.40
CA GLY A 249 -5.98 -10.24 14.74
C GLY A 249 -7.07 -11.04 15.47
N PHE A 250 -8.00 -10.37 16.08
CA PHE A 250 -9.15 -11.01 16.71
C PHE A 250 -10.44 -10.27 16.39
N ARG A 251 -11.54 -10.97 16.44
CA ARG A 251 -12.88 -10.44 16.21
C ARG A 251 -13.76 -10.66 17.44
N ILE A 252 -14.39 -9.61 17.92
CA ILE A 252 -15.42 -9.67 18.95
C ILE A 252 -16.78 -9.72 18.25
N ALA A 253 -17.58 -10.72 18.56
CA ALA A 253 -18.94 -10.79 18.02
C ALA A 253 -19.83 -9.69 18.59
N ASP A 254 -20.75 -9.20 17.76
CA ASP A 254 -21.71 -8.18 18.18
C ASP A 254 -22.65 -8.69 19.29
N LEU A 255 -23.08 -7.78 20.14
CA LEU A 255 -24.12 -8.01 21.16
C LEU A 255 -23.74 -9.04 22.25
N GLN A 256 -22.47 -9.15 22.60
CA GLN A 256 -22.10 -9.93 23.80
C GLN A 256 -22.59 -9.25 25.06
N ILE A 257 -23.17 -10.03 25.96
CA ILE A 257 -23.63 -9.56 27.26
C ILE A 257 -22.42 -9.56 28.21
N MET A 258 -21.92 -8.38 28.55
CA MET A 258 -20.76 -8.18 29.44
C MET A 258 -21.09 -8.27 30.93
N GLY A 259 -22.33 -8.51 31.29
CA GLY A 259 -22.81 -8.60 32.67
C GLY A 259 -24.17 -7.93 32.86
N VAL A 260 -24.81 -8.23 33.97
CA VAL A 260 -26.09 -7.62 34.36
C VAL A 260 -25.82 -6.65 35.49
N MET A 261 -26.02 -5.35 35.25
CA MET A 261 -25.98 -4.36 36.30
C MET A 261 -27.28 -4.46 37.11
N GLN A 262 -27.20 -4.91 38.35
CA GLN A 262 -28.31 -4.74 39.28
C GLN A 262 -28.35 -3.28 39.73
N VAL A 263 -29.31 -2.53 39.23
CA VAL A 263 -29.63 -1.24 39.80
C VAL A 263 -30.47 -1.49 41.06
N GLU A 264 -29.88 -1.36 42.22
CA GLU A 264 -30.67 -1.25 43.45
C GLU A 264 -31.44 0.07 43.39
N THR A 265 -32.70 -0.06 43.03
CA THR A 265 -33.62 1.05 43.25
C THR A 265 -33.93 1.10 44.74
N ASN A 266 -33.26 1.97 45.47
CA ASN A 266 -33.75 2.40 46.79
C ASN A 266 -35.04 3.11 46.60
N VAL A 267 -36.13 2.34 46.70
CA VAL A 267 -37.46 2.91 46.90
C VAL A 267 -37.58 3.21 48.39
N GLY A 268 -37.28 4.45 48.77
CA GLY A 268 -37.59 4.97 50.10
C GLY A 268 -39.07 5.28 50.30
#